data_d69a7a59fe47dc85fa4efa6eebde57c2
#
_entry.id   d69a7a59fe47dc85fa4efa6eebde57c2
#
_cell.length_a   1.000
_cell.length_b   1.000
_cell.length_c   1.000
_cell.angle_alpha   90.00
_cell.angle_beta   90.00
_cell.angle_gamma   90.00
#
_symmetry.space_group_name_H-M   'P 1'
#
loop_
_entity.id
_entity.type
_entity.pdbx_description
1 polymer ?
#
loop_
_entity_poly.entity_id
_entity_poly.type
_entity_poly.pdbx_seq_one_letter_code
_entity_poly.pdbx_strand_id
1 'polypeptide(L)'
;MVLSEKSRIFFREFRQNFHTTGAILPSGPALAEEMTRCLAHMPRGPMRLLEVGPGTGPITRVAARRMIPQDSLEAVEINPVFASTLRLVIDHEPEFAAARGQIQVVEKNILELSSEPRYDAIFCGLPFNNFEPQEVGALFDAMIGMLKPGGELSYFEYWAIRSMKLPFAGRKGRERLKG
;
A
#
# COMPACT_ATOMS: atom_id res chain seq x y z
N MET A 1 13.52 4.06 -12.74
CA MET A 1 13.56 2.58 -12.92
C MET A 1 12.17 2.12 -13.36
N VAL A 2 12.06 1.35 -14.43
CA VAL A 2 10.77 0.85 -14.94
C VAL A 2 10.48 -0.48 -14.24
N LEU A 3 9.25 -0.69 -13.77
CA LEU A 3 8.82 -1.97 -13.21
C LEU A 3 9.07 -3.12 -14.20
N SER A 4 9.45 -4.29 -13.71
CA SER A 4 9.67 -5.47 -14.52
C SER A 4 8.40 -5.88 -15.28
N GLU A 5 8.57 -6.65 -16.34
CA GLU A 5 7.43 -7.17 -17.12
C GLU A 5 6.51 -8.03 -16.24
N LYS A 6 7.08 -8.81 -15.31
CA LYS A 6 6.30 -9.61 -14.35
C LYS A 6 5.47 -8.74 -13.41
N SER A 7 6.04 -7.67 -12.88
CA SER A 7 5.31 -6.73 -12.00
C SER A 7 4.20 -6.03 -12.78
N ARG A 8 4.45 -5.65 -14.04
CA ARG A 8 3.42 -5.06 -14.92
C ARG A 8 2.31 -6.05 -15.26
N ILE A 9 2.66 -7.32 -15.54
CA ILE A 9 1.68 -8.40 -15.78
C ILE A 9 0.87 -8.63 -14.50
N PHE A 10 1.52 -8.70 -13.33
CA PHE A 10 0.83 -8.85 -12.06
C PHE A 10 -0.20 -7.73 -11.82
N PHE A 11 0.18 -6.47 -11.97
CA PHE A 11 -0.76 -5.35 -11.81
C PHE A 11 -1.90 -5.41 -12.83
N ARG A 12 -1.64 -5.87 -14.06
CA ARG A 12 -2.68 -6.06 -15.07
C ARG A 12 -3.62 -7.22 -14.72
N GLU A 13 -3.10 -8.36 -14.32
CA GLU A 13 -3.88 -9.54 -13.92
C GLU A 13 -4.63 -9.29 -12.60
N PHE A 14 -4.00 -8.64 -11.65
CA PHE A 14 -4.64 -8.20 -10.42
C PHE A 14 -5.84 -7.29 -10.72
N ARG A 15 -5.69 -6.37 -11.67
CA ARG A 15 -6.78 -5.50 -12.14
C ARG A 15 -7.93 -6.28 -12.77
N GLN A 16 -7.61 -7.30 -13.59
CA GLN A 16 -8.62 -8.09 -14.32
C GLN A 16 -9.36 -9.10 -13.42
N ASN A 17 -8.66 -9.62 -12.41
CA ASN A 17 -9.16 -10.72 -11.58
C ASN A 17 -9.55 -10.28 -10.16
N PHE A 18 -9.53 -8.99 -9.85
CA PHE A 18 -9.85 -8.48 -8.52
C PHE A 18 -11.23 -8.92 -8.01
N HIS A 19 -12.19 -9.08 -8.91
CA HIS A 19 -13.55 -9.54 -8.57
C HIS A 19 -13.70 -11.06 -8.52
N THR A 20 -12.77 -11.83 -9.09
CA THR A 20 -12.90 -13.30 -9.23
C THR A 20 -11.93 -14.10 -8.38
N THR A 21 -10.79 -13.54 -8.01
CA THR A 21 -9.85 -14.15 -7.08
C THR A 21 -10.09 -13.61 -5.67
N GLY A 22 -11.05 -14.15 -4.97
CA GLY A 22 -11.22 -13.95 -3.52
C GLY A 22 -10.01 -14.39 -2.67
N ALA A 23 -8.83 -14.42 -3.25
CA ALA A 23 -7.58 -14.92 -2.68
C ALA A 23 -6.53 -13.84 -2.37
N ILE A 24 -6.78 -12.58 -2.74
CA ILE A 24 -6.07 -11.46 -2.12
C ILE A 24 -7.10 -10.83 -1.21
N LEU A 25 -7.15 -11.31 0.02
CA LEU A 25 -7.89 -10.67 1.08
C LEU A 25 -7.55 -9.19 1.05
N PRO A 26 -8.52 -8.28 0.87
CA PRO A 26 -8.29 -6.90 1.23
C PRO A 26 -7.69 -6.92 2.63
N SER A 27 -6.68 -6.11 2.88
CA SER A 27 -6.08 -6.02 4.21
C SER A 27 -7.21 -6.00 5.21
N GLY A 28 -7.38 -7.11 5.96
CA GLY A 28 -8.53 -7.21 6.86
C GLY A 28 -8.51 -6.04 7.83
N PRO A 29 -9.63 -5.64 8.43
CA PRO A 29 -9.67 -4.50 9.36
C PRO A 29 -8.57 -4.57 10.42
N ALA A 30 -8.27 -5.76 10.92
CA ALA A 30 -7.20 -5.98 11.91
C ALA A 30 -5.81 -5.63 11.36
N LEU A 31 -5.51 -5.94 10.09
CA LEU A 31 -4.23 -5.58 9.47
C LEU A 31 -4.13 -4.06 9.26
N ALA A 32 -5.19 -3.42 8.80
CA ALA A 32 -5.21 -1.97 8.62
C ALA A 32 -5.07 -1.22 9.96
N GLU A 33 -5.68 -1.74 11.04
CA GLU A 33 -5.50 -1.22 12.39
C GLU A 33 -4.05 -1.35 12.86
N GLU A 34 -3.40 -2.49 12.63
CA GLU A 34 -2.00 -2.71 13.01
C GLU A 34 -1.05 -1.84 12.19
N MET A 35 -1.25 -1.73 10.88
CA MET A 35 -0.40 -0.92 10.00
C MET A 35 -0.42 0.57 10.34
N THR A 36 -1.52 1.07 10.86
CA THR A 36 -1.65 2.48 11.26
C THR A 36 -1.46 2.71 12.76
N ARG A 37 -1.03 1.67 13.51
CA ARG A 37 -0.88 1.74 14.97
C ARG A 37 0.09 2.81 15.43
N CYS A 38 1.13 3.10 14.66
CA CYS A 38 2.09 4.16 14.96
C CYS A 38 1.42 5.51 15.21
N LEU A 39 0.34 5.84 14.52
CA LEU A 39 -0.40 7.09 14.72
C LEU A 39 -0.96 7.27 16.14
N ALA A 40 -1.07 6.20 16.92
CA ALA A 40 -1.57 6.27 18.29
C ALA A 40 -0.50 6.69 19.31
N HIS A 41 0.79 6.54 18.98
CA HIS A 41 1.90 6.79 19.91
C HIS A 41 2.98 7.75 19.38
N MET A 42 2.89 8.16 18.12
CA MET A 42 3.73 9.24 17.60
C MET A 42 3.43 10.57 18.30
N PRO A 43 4.43 11.48 18.43
CA PRO A 43 4.22 12.80 19.00
C PRO A 43 3.07 13.54 18.30
N ARG A 44 2.12 14.09 19.07
CA ARG A 44 0.97 14.80 18.52
C ARG A 44 1.38 16.20 18.05
N GLY A 45 1.35 16.37 16.76
CA GLY A 45 1.54 17.60 15.99
C GLY A 45 1.03 17.33 14.57
N PRO A 46 1.00 18.33 13.67
CA PRO A 46 0.66 18.09 12.27
C PRO A 46 1.58 17.05 11.63
N MET A 47 1.01 15.96 11.11
CA MET A 47 1.76 14.89 10.44
C MET A 47 1.50 14.89 8.95
N ARG A 48 2.53 14.58 8.17
CA ARG A 48 2.42 14.25 6.76
C ARG A 48 2.57 12.74 6.60
N LEU A 49 1.52 12.12 6.10
CA LEU A 49 1.42 10.68 5.94
C LEU A 49 1.50 10.31 4.45
N LEU A 50 2.06 9.14 4.18
CA LEU A 50 2.06 8.54 2.84
C LEU A 50 1.48 7.14 2.92
N GLU A 51 0.58 6.82 1.99
CA GLU A 51 0.15 5.44 1.75
C GLU A 51 0.58 5.02 0.34
N VAL A 52 1.29 3.91 0.24
CA VAL A 52 1.78 3.35 -1.03
C VAL A 52 0.97 2.12 -1.39
N GLY A 53 0.28 2.17 -2.53
CA GLY A 53 -0.61 1.11 -2.97
C GLY A 53 -1.88 0.97 -2.13
N PRO A 54 -2.69 2.04 -1.96
CA PRO A 54 -3.92 2.03 -1.17
C PRO A 54 -4.98 1.06 -1.71
N GLY A 55 -4.96 0.77 -3.01
CA GLY A 55 -5.98 -0.06 -3.65
C GLY A 55 -7.39 0.51 -3.47
N THR A 56 -8.26 -0.24 -2.79
CA THR A 56 -9.64 0.18 -2.46
C THR A 56 -9.77 0.92 -1.13
N GLY A 57 -8.66 1.22 -0.46
CA GLY A 57 -8.59 2.10 0.71
C GLY A 57 -8.83 1.50 2.09
N PRO A 58 -8.55 0.21 2.35
CA PRO A 58 -8.75 -0.34 3.70
C PRO A 58 -7.84 0.32 4.75
N ILE A 59 -6.57 0.60 4.41
CA ILE A 59 -5.63 1.29 5.30
C ILE A 59 -5.95 2.78 5.33
N THR A 60 -6.25 3.40 4.18
CA THR A 60 -6.69 4.80 4.05
C THR A 60 -7.84 5.11 5.02
N ARG A 61 -8.82 4.21 5.11
CA ARG A 61 -10.01 4.34 5.98
C ARG A 61 -9.64 4.38 7.46
N VAL A 62 -8.73 3.53 7.89
CA VAL A 62 -8.27 3.51 9.30
C VAL A 62 -7.40 4.72 9.58
N ALA A 63 -6.49 5.09 8.68
CA ALA A 63 -5.68 6.29 8.81
C ALA A 63 -6.56 7.53 8.94
N ALA A 64 -7.58 7.70 8.08
CA ALA A 64 -8.52 8.81 8.10
C ALA A 64 -9.22 8.99 9.47
N ARG A 65 -9.58 7.89 10.14
CA ARG A 65 -10.19 7.93 11.47
C ARG A 65 -9.23 8.35 12.58
N ARG A 66 -7.93 8.19 12.37
CA ARG A 66 -6.87 8.51 13.35
C ARG A 66 -6.24 9.88 13.14
N MET A 67 -6.42 10.46 11.96
CA MET A 67 -5.91 11.79 11.62
C MET A 67 -6.59 12.88 12.45
N ILE A 68 -5.82 13.92 12.80
CA ILE A 68 -6.32 15.18 13.34
C ILE A 68 -6.46 16.20 12.20
N PRO A 69 -7.22 17.32 12.39
CA PRO A 69 -7.49 18.28 11.31
C PRO A 69 -6.28 18.89 10.60
N GLN A 70 -5.10 18.86 11.22
CA GLN A 70 -3.86 19.40 10.67
C GLN A 70 -3.01 18.38 9.91
N ASP A 71 -3.38 17.09 9.98
CA ASP A 71 -2.68 16.03 9.26
C ASP A 71 -2.97 16.08 7.77
N SER A 72 -2.09 15.49 6.97
CA SER A 72 -2.31 15.27 5.54
C SER A 72 -1.88 13.86 5.15
N LEU A 73 -2.61 13.24 4.24
CA LEU A 73 -2.33 11.91 3.71
C LEU A 73 -2.23 11.99 2.17
N GLU A 74 -1.08 11.61 1.63
CA GLU A 74 -0.91 11.33 0.20
C GLU A 74 -1.09 9.82 -0.01
N ALA A 75 -2.10 9.42 -0.80
CA ALA A 75 -2.39 8.03 -1.16
C ALA A 75 -1.92 7.80 -2.61
N VAL A 76 -0.76 7.16 -2.78
CA VAL A 76 -0.09 6.97 -4.08
C VAL A 76 -0.44 5.63 -4.68
N GLU A 77 -1.16 5.65 -5.80
CA GLU A 77 -1.65 4.47 -6.50
C GLU A 77 -1.24 4.54 -7.99
N ILE A 78 -0.60 3.48 -8.47
CA ILE A 78 -0.17 3.39 -9.87
C ILE A 78 -1.30 2.98 -10.81
N ASN A 79 -2.32 2.30 -10.27
CA ASN A 79 -3.45 1.81 -11.07
C ASN A 79 -4.54 2.88 -11.16
N PRO A 80 -4.85 3.42 -12.37
CA PRO A 80 -5.83 4.48 -12.54
C PRO A 80 -7.24 4.08 -12.12
N VAL A 81 -7.61 2.80 -12.24
CA VAL A 81 -8.92 2.31 -11.83
C VAL A 81 -9.05 2.33 -10.31
N PHE A 82 -8.01 1.88 -9.59
CA PHE A 82 -8.02 1.94 -8.13
C PHE A 82 -7.94 3.38 -7.62
N ALA A 83 -7.10 4.22 -8.23
CA ALA A 83 -7.03 5.63 -7.87
C ALA A 83 -8.39 6.34 -8.05
N SER A 84 -9.09 6.09 -9.16
CA SER A 84 -10.43 6.64 -9.41
C SER A 84 -11.46 6.09 -8.42
N THR A 85 -11.43 4.77 -8.15
CA THR A 85 -12.32 4.14 -7.18
C THR A 85 -12.10 4.71 -5.78
N LEU A 86 -10.84 4.87 -5.37
CA LEU A 86 -10.51 5.43 -4.06
C LEU A 86 -10.99 6.88 -3.92
N ARG A 87 -10.85 7.72 -4.95
CA ARG A 87 -11.42 9.08 -4.95
C ARG A 87 -12.91 9.06 -4.71
N LEU A 88 -13.66 8.20 -5.45
CA LEU A 88 -15.09 8.07 -5.27
C LEU A 88 -15.48 7.60 -3.85
N VAL A 89 -14.73 6.64 -3.30
CA VAL A 89 -14.92 6.15 -1.92
C VAL A 89 -14.73 7.30 -0.92
N ILE A 90 -13.62 8.04 -1.03
CA ILE A 90 -13.33 9.19 -0.15
C ILE A 90 -14.41 10.27 -0.26
N ASP A 91 -14.90 10.54 -1.47
CA ASP A 91 -15.88 11.59 -1.72
C ASP A 91 -17.29 11.28 -1.19
N HIS A 92 -17.67 10.01 -1.20
CA HIS A 92 -19.06 9.63 -0.93
C HIS A 92 -19.28 8.89 0.39
N GLU A 93 -18.27 8.18 0.91
CA GLU A 93 -18.47 7.43 2.15
C GLU A 93 -18.41 8.33 3.40
N PRO A 94 -19.38 8.19 4.33
CA PRO A 94 -19.46 9.01 5.54
C PRO A 94 -18.23 8.91 6.44
N GLU A 95 -17.53 7.77 6.42
CA GLU A 95 -16.35 7.54 7.24
C GLU A 95 -15.18 8.49 6.92
N PHE A 96 -15.14 9.03 5.69
CA PHE A 96 -14.13 10.01 5.29
C PHE A 96 -14.54 11.46 5.50
N ALA A 97 -15.78 11.73 5.93
CA ALA A 97 -16.31 13.09 5.97
C ALA A 97 -15.41 14.08 6.73
N ALA A 98 -14.83 13.65 7.85
CA ALA A 98 -13.96 14.50 8.68
C ALA A 98 -12.57 14.74 8.07
N ALA A 99 -12.03 13.75 7.31
CA ALA A 99 -10.67 13.78 6.78
C ALA A 99 -10.60 14.00 5.26
N ARG A 100 -11.74 14.14 4.57
CA ARG A 100 -11.82 14.22 3.10
C ARG A 100 -10.88 15.26 2.50
N GLY A 101 -10.88 16.46 3.07
CA GLY A 101 -10.03 17.57 2.59
C GLY A 101 -8.54 17.39 2.90
N GLN A 102 -8.17 16.37 3.67
CA GLN A 102 -6.79 16.09 4.08
C GLN A 102 -6.16 14.95 3.28
N ILE A 103 -6.94 14.23 2.46
CA ILE A 103 -6.50 13.06 1.70
C ILE A 103 -6.38 13.42 0.23
N GLN A 104 -5.18 13.26 -0.33
CA GLN A 104 -4.88 13.46 -1.74
C GLN A 104 -4.54 12.12 -2.39
N VAL A 105 -5.34 11.68 -3.37
CA VAL A 105 -5.03 10.49 -4.18
C VAL A 105 -4.16 10.90 -5.36
N VAL A 106 -2.93 10.40 -5.38
CA VAL A 106 -1.91 10.68 -6.38
C VAL A 106 -1.73 9.47 -7.29
N GLU A 107 -2.10 9.62 -8.58
CA GLU A 107 -1.93 8.56 -9.58
C GLU A 107 -0.51 8.62 -10.16
N LYS A 108 0.41 7.90 -9.52
CA LYS A 108 1.83 7.84 -9.90
C LYS A 108 2.49 6.54 -9.47
N ASN A 109 3.65 6.24 -10.08
CA ASN A 109 4.58 5.31 -9.50
C ASN A 109 5.29 5.97 -8.31
N ILE A 110 5.37 5.28 -7.17
CA ILE A 110 6.08 5.78 -5.98
C ILE A 110 7.54 6.15 -6.27
N LEU A 111 8.21 5.46 -7.18
CA LEU A 111 9.59 5.73 -7.61
C LEU A 111 9.75 7.04 -8.41
N GLU A 112 8.65 7.69 -8.79
CA GLU A 112 8.64 9.00 -9.47
C GLU A 112 8.45 10.16 -8.50
N LEU A 113 8.23 9.88 -7.22
CA LEU A 113 8.18 10.92 -6.20
C LEU A 113 9.59 11.37 -5.80
N SER A 114 9.68 12.61 -5.31
CA SER A 114 10.92 13.10 -4.71
C SER A 114 11.29 12.28 -3.48
N SER A 115 12.55 11.86 -3.39
CA SER A 115 13.10 11.13 -2.26
C SER A 115 13.49 12.00 -1.06
N GLU A 116 13.06 13.26 -1.03
CA GLU A 116 13.35 14.15 0.10
C GLU A 116 12.54 13.76 1.34
N PRO A 117 13.15 13.79 2.54
CA PRO A 117 12.47 13.49 3.80
C PRO A 117 11.33 14.46 4.06
N ARG A 118 10.08 13.95 4.07
CA ARG A 118 8.89 14.79 4.25
C ARG A 118 7.73 14.13 4.97
N TYR A 119 7.75 12.80 5.13
CA TYR A 119 6.68 12.07 5.79
C TYR A 119 7.05 11.65 7.20
N ASP A 120 6.11 11.76 8.10
CA ASP A 120 6.22 11.30 9.49
C ASP A 120 5.95 9.79 9.59
N ALA A 121 4.98 9.30 8.81
CA ALA A 121 4.72 7.86 8.68
C ALA A 121 4.41 7.47 7.24
N ILE A 122 4.82 6.24 6.86
CA ILE A 122 4.54 5.63 5.56
C ILE A 122 3.86 4.27 5.80
N PHE A 123 2.73 4.04 5.14
CA PHE A 123 2.01 2.77 5.12
C PHE A 123 2.16 2.14 3.74
N CYS A 124 2.74 0.95 3.65
CA CYS A 124 2.95 0.28 2.37
C CYS A 124 2.03 -0.94 2.24
N GLY A 125 1.02 -0.81 1.37
CA GLY A 125 0.06 -1.86 1.02
C GLY A 125 0.48 -2.74 -0.15
N LEU A 126 1.75 -2.64 -0.61
CA LEU A 126 2.22 -3.40 -1.76
C LEU A 126 2.49 -4.88 -1.39
N PRO A 127 2.04 -5.84 -2.22
CA PRO A 127 2.28 -7.26 -2.01
C PRO A 127 3.69 -7.65 -2.52
N PHE A 128 4.73 -7.44 -1.72
CA PHE A 128 6.14 -7.64 -2.10
C PHE A 128 6.46 -9.02 -2.65
N ASN A 129 5.69 -10.06 -2.30
CA ASN A 129 5.86 -11.41 -2.85
C ASN A 129 5.69 -11.50 -4.39
N ASN A 130 5.21 -10.44 -5.03
CA ASN A 130 4.99 -10.38 -6.47
C ASN A 130 6.02 -9.51 -7.21
N PHE A 131 7.02 -9.00 -6.49
CA PHE A 131 8.09 -8.17 -7.03
C PHE A 131 9.41 -8.93 -7.08
N GLU A 132 10.31 -8.55 -7.99
CA GLU A 132 11.68 -9.03 -7.99
C GLU A 132 12.48 -8.39 -6.84
N PRO A 133 13.48 -9.08 -6.26
CA PRO A 133 14.23 -8.55 -5.12
C PRO A 133 14.82 -7.15 -5.31
N GLN A 134 15.30 -6.85 -6.53
CA GLN A 134 15.84 -5.52 -6.86
C GLN A 134 14.76 -4.43 -6.85
N GLU A 135 13.53 -4.77 -7.26
CA GLU A 135 12.40 -3.83 -7.22
C GLU A 135 11.98 -3.57 -5.78
N VAL A 136 11.95 -4.61 -4.95
CA VAL A 136 11.68 -4.49 -3.51
C VAL A 136 12.72 -3.57 -2.86
N GLY A 137 14.00 -3.79 -3.13
CA GLY A 137 15.09 -2.92 -2.62
C GLY A 137 14.88 -1.47 -3.01
N ALA A 138 14.63 -1.18 -4.29
CA ALA A 138 14.40 0.18 -4.76
C ALA A 138 13.14 0.85 -4.15
N LEU A 139 12.07 0.07 -3.91
CA LEU A 139 10.87 0.56 -3.25
C LEU A 139 11.16 0.93 -1.79
N PHE A 140 11.91 0.10 -1.06
CA PHE A 140 12.32 0.41 0.31
C PHE A 140 13.26 1.62 0.37
N ASP A 141 14.27 1.70 -0.51
CA ASP A 141 15.19 2.84 -0.57
C ASP A 141 14.43 4.15 -0.81
N ALA A 142 13.46 4.14 -1.73
CA ALA A 142 12.62 5.30 -2.01
C ALA A 142 11.78 5.69 -0.78
N MET A 143 11.08 4.75 -0.14
CA MET A 143 10.24 5.02 1.03
C MET A 143 11.06 5.50 2.22
N ILE A 144 12.20 4.85 2.52
CA ILE A 144 13.10 5.26 3.60
C ILE A 144 13.67 6.66 3.35
N GLY A 145 14.04 6.97 2.10
CA GLY A 145 14.51 8.30 1.72
C GLY A 145 13.48 9.42 1.89
N MET A 146 12.19 9.08 1.82
CA MET A 146 11.09 10.03 2.05
C MET A 146 10.69 10.20 3.51
N LEU A 147 11.16 9.34 4.42
CA LEU A 147 10.88 9.46 5.86
C LEU A 147 11.70 10.56 6.49
N LYS A 148 11.08 11.35 7.35
CA LYS A 148 11.78 12.24 8.26
C LYS A 148 12.61 11.44 9.28
N PRO A 149 13.66 12.04 9.87
CA PRO A 149 14.33 11.44 11.01
C PRO A 149 13.33 11.09 12.14
N GLY A 150 13.31 9.84 12.57
CA GLY A 150 12.33 9.33 13.55
C GLY A 150 10.96 8.98 13.00
N GLY A 151 10.76 9.07 11.67
CA GLY A 151 9.54 8.62 11.01
C GLY A 151 9.43 7.09 10.99
N GLU A 152 8.20 6.58 10.84
CA GLU A 152 7.90 5.14 10.86
C GLU A 152 7.42 4.62 9.51
N LEU A 153 7.93 3.44 9.11
CA LEU A 153 7.47 2.69 7.93
C LEU A 153 6.75 1.43 8.38
N SER A 154 5.46 1.32 8.06
CA SER A 154 4.67 0.11 8.26
C SER A 154 4.45 -0.60 6.93
N TYR A 155 4.73 -1.89 6.90
CA TYR A 155 4.47 -2.77 5.75
C TYR A 155 4.10 -4.17 6.22
N PHE A 156 3.57 -5.01 5.33
CA PHE A 156 3.22 -6.37 5.66
C PHE A 156 3.73 -7.37 4.62
N GLU A 157 3.98 -8.60 5.05
CA GLU A 157 4.32 -9.73 4.19
C GLU A 157 3.39 -10.91 4.43
N TYR A 158 2.93 -11.53 3.34
CA TYR A 158 2.17 -12.78 3.40
C TYR A 158 3.11 -13.99 3.50
N TRP A 159 3.58 -14.28 4.71
CA TRP A 159 4.51 -15.39 4.94
C TRP A 159 3.94 -16.77 4.61
N ALA A 160 2.64 -16.99 4.80
CA ALA A 160 2.00 -18.31 4.67
C ALA A 160 1.60 -18.70 3.23
N ILE A 161 1.55 -17.77 2.27
CA ILE A 161 1.00 -18.04 0.93
C ILE A 161 1.90 -18.97 0.12
N ARG A 162 3.21 -18.92 0.29
CA ARG A 162 4.15 -19.85 -0.38
C ARG A 162 3.89 -21.28 0.01
N SER A 163 3.66 -21.56 1.28
CA SER A 163 3.40 -22.91 1.82
C SER A 163 2.02 -23.47 1.42
N MET A 164 1.00 -22.61 1.32
CA MET A 164 -0.35 -23.03 0.95
C MET A 164 -0.51 -23.32 -0.56
N LYS A 165 0.28 -22.74 -1.43
CA LYS A 165 0.24 -23.00 -2.88
C LYS A 165 0.91 -24.30 -3.28
N LEU A 166 1.80 -24.85 -2.45
CA LEU A 166 2.54 -26.09 -2.72
C LEU A 166 1.68 -27.34 -2.95
N PRO A 167 0.59 -27.61 -2.19
CA PRO A 167 -0.25 -28.78 -2.41
C PRO A 167 -1.03 -28.76 -3.73
N PHE A 168 -1.36 -27.57 -4.25
CA PHE A 168 -2.18 -27.38 -5.43
C PHE A 168 -1.34 -27.09 -6.70
N ALA A 169 -0.05 -26.86 -6.54
CA ALA A 169 0.84 -26.69 -7.67
C ALA A 169 1.14 -28.05 -8.32
N GLY A 170 0.70 -28.25 -9.55
CA GLY A 170 1.14 -29.38 -10.36
C GLY A 170 2.66 -29.43 -10.46
N ARG A 171 3.20 -30.59 -10.95
CA ARG A 171 4.65 -30.85 -10.99
C ARG A 171 5.50 -29.69 -11.53
N LYS A 172 5.02 -28.96 -12.55
CA LYS A 172 5.65 -27.75 -13.11
C LYS A 172 5.58 -26.49 -12.20
N GLY A 173 4.60 -26.41 -11.30
CA GLY A 173 4.47 -25.29 -10.38
C GLY A 173 5.36 -25.43 -9.13
N ARG A 174 5.68 -26.67 -8.73
CA ARG A 174 6.54 -26.93 -7.57
C ARG A 174 8.01 -26.57 -7.80
N GLU A 175 8.49 -26.65 -9.03
CA GLU A 175 9.87 -26.28 -9.39
C GLU A 175 10.07 -24.75 -9.37
N ARG A 176 9.04 -23.97 -9.70
CA ARG A 176 9.10 -22.49 -9.66
C ARG A 176 9.08 -21.90 -8.25
N LEU A 177 8.59 -22.65 -7.26
CA LEU A 177 8.48 -22.17 -5.87
C LEU A 177 9.69 -22.55 -5.00
N LYS A 178 10.64 -23.33 -5.56
CA LYS A 178 11.87 -23.75 -4.88
C LYS A 178 13.12 -22.98 -5.33
N GLY A 179 12.98 -22.03 -6.27
CA GLY A 179 14.07 -21.18 -6.76
C GLY A 179 14.20 -19.87 -5.99
#